data_434c2b3b1445e722f5ca325952915096
#
_entry.id   434c2b3b1445e722f5ca325952915096
#
_cell.length_a   1.000
_cell.length_b   1.000
_cell.length_c   1.000
_cell.angle_alpha   90.00
_cell.angle_beta   90.00
_cell.angle_gamma   90.00
#
_symmetry.space_group_name_H-M   'P 1'
#
loop_
_entity.id
_entity.type
_entity.pdbx_description
1 polymer ?
#
loop_
_entity_poly.entity_id
_entity_poly.type
_entity_poly.pdbx_seq_one_letter_code
_entity_poly.pdbx_strand_id
1 'polypeptide(L)'
;MRYPIWRIGVFIAAAIWPFFWLYEAWSSVLGPDPGKVLMDRLGLGTLILLLVTLGMTPLQKLSGWAGWIAVRRQLGLWCFAYVALHLAAYCVFILGLDWSQFGVELRKRPYIIVGALGFLGLLVLAVTSNRYSQRRLGSRWKKLHRLVYVILGLGLLHMLWICLLYTSDAADERS
;
A
#
# COMPACT_ATOMS: atom_id res chain seq x y z
N MET A 1 -28.00 -0.02 -0.33
CA MET A 1 -26.65 -0.57 -0.03
C MET A 1 -26.74 -1.41 1.24
N ARG A 2 -26.20 -2.66 1.27
CA ARG A 2 -26.11 -3.43 2.51
C ARG A 2 -25.02 -2.87 3.44
N TYR A 3 -25.28 -2.72 4.72
CA TYR A 3 -24.35 -2.27 5.76
C TYR A 3 -23.79 -0.84 5.59
N PRO A 4 -24.61 0.20 5.47
CA PRO A 4 -24.10 1.57 5.20
C PRO A 4 -23.25 2.11 6.36
N ILE A 5 -23.68 1.95 7.59
CA ILE A 5 -22.96 2.43 8.80
C ILE A 5 -21.60 1.76 8.91
N TRP A 6 -21.53 0.43 8.70
CA TRP A 6 -20.29 -0.34 8.73
C TRP A 6 -19.29 0.18 7.66
N ARG A 7 -19.76 0.45 6.44
CA ARG A 7 -18.93 0.98 5.36
C ARG A 7 -18.41 2.37 5.63
N ILE A 8 -19.24 3.24 6.25
CA ILE A 8 -18.83 4.58 6.66
C ILE A 8 -17.77 4.48 7.76
N GLY A 9 -17.97 3.64 8.77
CA GLY A 9 -17.00 3.42 9.84
C GLY A 9 -15.64 2.95 9.31
N VAL A 10 -15.63 1.96 8.42
CA VAL A 10 -14.40 1.47 7.79
C VAL A 10 -13.75 2.54 6.90
N PHE A 11 -14.54 3.37 6.21
CA PHE A 11 -14.02 4.48 5.43
C PHE A 11 -13.31 5.50 6.31
N ILE A 12 -13.94 5.93 7.39
CA ILE A 12 -13.37 6.89 8.35
C ILE A 12 -12.10 6.30 9.00
N ALA A 13 -12.15 5.04 9.44
CA ALA A 13 -11.00 4.37 10.04
C ALA A 13 -9.80 4.29 9.09
N ALA A 14 -10.03 4.02 7.79
CA ALA A 14 -8.96 4.00 6.80
C ALA A 14 -8.46 5.40 6.41
N ALA A 15 -9.34 6.42 6.46
CA ALA A 15 -8.98 7.80 6.10
C ALA A 15 -8.20 8.52 7.20
N ILE A 16 -8.51 8.23 8.46
CA ILE A 16 -7.98 9.01 9.61
C ILE A 16 -6.46 8.97 9.69
N TRP A 17 -5.85 7.81 9.45
CA TRP A 17 -4.41 7.60 9.61
C TRP A 17 -3.55 8.40 8.63
N PRO A 18 -3.79 8.42 7.31
CA PRO A 18 -3.01 9.24 6.39
C PRO A 18 -3.11 10.73 6.70
N PHE A 19 -4.32 11.21 7.06
CA PHE A 19 -4.50 12.61 7.44
C PHE A 19 -3.77 12.96 8.74
N PHE A 20 -3.80 12.08 9.72
CA PHE A 20 -3.07 12.24 10.98
C PHE A 20 -1.54 12.26 10.74
N TRP A 21 -1.00 11.35 9.95
CA TRP A 21 0.43 11.31 9.63
C TRP A 21 0.89 12.50 8.78
N LEU A 22 0.05 12.98 7.87
CA LEU A 22 0.31 14.20 7.11
C LEU A 22 0.33 15.43 8.04
N TYR A 23 -0.58 15.50 9.00
CA TYR A 23 -0.59 16.56 10.00
C TYR A 23 0.67 16.52 10.88
N GLU A 24 1.10 15.34 11.36
CA GLU A 24 2.34 15.19 12.12
C GLU A 24 3.58 15.59 11.29
N ALA A 25 3.60 15.24 10.00
CA ALA A 25 4.68 15.65 9.08
C ALA A 25 4.73 17.18 8.91
N TRP A 26 3.56 17.80 8.75
CA TRP A 26 3.46 19.26 8.63
C TRP A 26 3.85 20.00 9.91
N SER A 27 3.46 19.49 11.07
CA SER A 27 3.77 20.09 12.38
C SER A 27 5.18 19.80 12.90
N SER A 28 6.04 19.19 12.09
CA SER A 28 7.44 18.85 12.42
C SER A 28 7.62 17.98 13.68
N VAL A 29 6.59 17.24 14.06
CA VAL A 29 6.60 16.32 15.22
C VAL A 29 7.37 15.03 14.91
N LEU A 30 7.55 14.67 13.63
CA LEU A 30 8.14 13.41 13.18
C LEU A 30 9.70 13.38 13.25
N GLY A 31 10.34 14.38 13.86
CA GLY A 31 11.79 14.42 14.02
C GLY A 31 12.54 15.01 12.80
N PRO A 32 13.84 14.69 12.63
CA PRO A 32 14.71 15.37 11.66
C PRO A 32 14.40 15.05 10.20
N ASP A 33 13.77 13.90 9.90
CA ASP A 33 13.38 13.50 8.56
C ASP A 33 11.90 13.08 8.49
N PRO A 34 10.97 14.07 8.52
CA PRO A 34 9.55 13.79 8.53
C PRO A 34 9.07 13.11 7.23
N GLY A 35 9.71 13.39 6.10
CA GLY A 35 9.38 12.81 4.80
C GLY A 35 9.64 11.31 4.77
N LYS A 36 10.78 10.87 5.29
CA LYS A 36 11.12 9.45 5.40
C LYS A 36 10.14 8.71 6.32
N VAL A 37 9.88 9.26 7.51
CA VAL A 37 8.94 8.64 8.47
C VAL A 37 7.54 8.52 7.88
N LEU A 38 7.05 9.55 7.19
CA LEU A 38 5.76 9.52 6.51
C LEU A 38 5.72 8.43 5.43
N MET A 39 6.76 8.35 4.60
CA MET A 39 6.89 7.34 3.55
C MET A 39 6.86 5.92 4.15
N ASP A 40 7.63 5.66 5.21
CA ASP A 40 7.70 4.35 5.86
C ASP A 40 6.35 3.94 6.47
N ARG A 41 5.65 4.86 7.14
CA ARG A 41 4.30 4.62 7.70
C ARG A 41 3.26 4.31 6.62
N LEU A 42 3.29 5.03 5.50
CA LEU A 42 2.38 4.79 4.37
C LEU A 42 2.65 3.43 3.70
N GLY A 43 3.92 3.06 3.57
CA GLY A 43 4.31 1.75 3.05
C GLY A 43 3.83 0.60 3.95
N LEU A 44 4.08 0.69 5.25
CA LEU A 44 3.59 -0.28 6.23
C LEU A 44 2.06 -0.34 6.27
N GLY A 45 1.40 0.82 6.26
CA GLY A 45 -0.06 0.92 6.20
C GLY A 45 -0.65 0.25 4.96
N THR A 46 0.01 0.38 3.80
CA THR A 46 -0.36 -0.33 2.57
C THR A 46 -0.34 -1.85 2.78
N LEU A 47 0.72 -2.37 3.38
CA LEU A 47 0.88 -3.80 3.62
C LEU A 47 -0.18 -4.33 4.61
N ILE A 48 -0.42 -3.60 5.69
CA ILE A 48 -1.47 -3.93 6.67
C ILE A 48 -2.85 -3.95 6.00
N LEU A 49 -3.20 -2.92 5.22
CA LEU A 49 -4.48 -2.87 4.50
C LEU A 49 -4.62 -4.00 3.48
N LEU A 50 -3.53 -4.39 2.82
CA LEU A 50 -3.54 -5.51 1.89
C LEU A 50 -3.83 -6.82 2.60
N LEU A 51 -3.17 -7.09 3.73
CA LEU A 51 -3.40 -8.26 4.57
C LEU A 51 -4.84 -8.28 5.13
N VAL A 52 -5.32 -7.14 5.64
CA VAL A 52 -6.71 -7.00 6.12
C VAL A 52 -7.70 -7.27 4.99
N THR A 53 -7.47 -6.73 3.80
CA THR A 53 -8.32 -6.96 2.61
C THR A 53 -8.39 -8.44 2.25
N LEU A 54 -7.27 -9.15 2.30
CA LEU A 54 -7.21 -10.60 2.07
C LEU A 54 -7.89 -11.38 3.18
N GLY A 55 -7.76 -10.94 4.42
CA GLY A 55 -8.39 -11.53 5.60
C GLY A 55 -9.93 -11.46 5.62
N MET A 56 -10.54 -10.53 4.86
CA MET A 56 -12.00 -10.38 4.82
C MET A 56 -12.74 -11.65 4.36
N THR A 57 -12.14 -12.43 3.46
CA THR A 57 -12.76 -13.66 2.96
C THR A 57 -12.74 -14.80 3.99
N PRO A 58 -11.61 -15.14 4.63
CA PRO A 58 -11.62 -16.11 5.72
C PRO A 58 -12.46 -15.67 6.91
N LEU A 59 -12.46 -14.39 7.29
CA LEU A 59 -13.31 -13.87 8.37
C LEU A 59 -14.79 -14.08 8.06
N GLN A 60 -15.22 -13.83 6.83
CA GLN A 60 -16.61 -14.10 6.44
C GLN A 60 -16.95 -15.59 6.51
N LYS A 61 -16.02 -16.48 6.10
CA LYS A 61 -16.25 -17.93 6.18
C LYS A 61 -16.36 -18.43 7.62
N LEU A 62 -15.55 -17.87 8.54
CA LEU A 62 -15.53 -18.26 9.94
C LEU A 62 -16.71 -17.72 10.72
N SER A 63 -17.07 -16.44 10.51
CA SER A 63 -18.14 -15.77 11.26
C SER A 63 -19.53 -15.86 10.62
N GLY A 64 -19.63 -16.24 9.35
CA GLY A 64 -20.86 -16.22 8.55
C GLY A 64 -21.36 -14.81 8.20
N TRP A 65 -20.71 -13.74 8.70
CA TRP A 65 -21.20 -12.38 8.53
C TRP A 65 -20.76 -11.74 7.20
N ALA A 66 -21.74 -11.42 6.36
CA ALA A 66 -21.48 -10.84 5.03
C ALA A 66 -20.96 -9.39 5.05
N GLY A 67 -20.95 -8.72 6.18
CA GLY A 67 -20.39 -7.39 6.36
C GLY A 67 -18.89 -7.30 6.00
N TRP A 68 -18.13 -8.37 6.22
CA TRP A 68 -16.71 -8.44 5.84
C TRP A 68 -16.48 -8.28 4.34
N ILE A 69 -17.26 -9.01 3.54
CA ILE A 69 -17.14 -8.91 2.07
C ILE A 69 -17.67 -7.58 1.54
N ALA A 70 -18.63 -6.96 2.23
CA ALA A 70 -19.19 -5.67 1.82
C ALA A 70 -18.13 -4.54 1.81
N VAL A 71 -17.11 -4.61 2.68
CA VAL A 71 -16.04 -3.60 2.77
C VAL A 71 -14.75 -4.00 2.06
N ARG A 72 -14.60 -5.25 1.62
CA ARG A 72 -13.37 -5.76 0.99
C ARG A 72 -12.89 -4.90 -0.19
N ARG A 73 -13.80 -4.52 -1.08
CA ARG A 73 -13.47 -3.66 -2.23
C ARG A 73 -12.99 -2.27 -1.78
N GLN A 74 -13.65 -1.72 -0.78
CA GLN A 74 -13.32 -0.41 -0.22
C GLN A 74 -11.93 -0.41 0.41
N LEU A 75 -11.60 -1.44 1.19
CA LEU A 75 -10.26 -1.61 1.77
C LEU A 75 -9.18 -1.78 0.69
N GLY A 76 -9.46 -2.53 -0.39
CA GLY A 76 -8.53 -2.66 -1.51
C GLY A 76 -8.27 -1.33 -2.23
N LEU A 77 -9.28 -0.47 -2.36
CA LEU A 77 -9.10 0.88 -2.92
C LEU A 77 -8.32 1.80 -1.96
N TRP A 78 -8.53 1.68 -0.66
CA TRP A 78 -7.71 2.38 0.34
C TRP A 78 -6.26 1.89 0.31
N CYS A 79 -6.03 0.59 0.17
CA CYS A 79 -4.69 0.04 -0.01
C CYS A 79 -3.97 0.71 -1.21
N PHE A 80 -4.66 0.87 -2.34
CA PHE A 80 -4.11 1.61 -3.49
C PHE A 80 -3.87 3.09 -3.18
N ALA A 81 -4.76 3.76 -2.45
CA ALA A 81 -4.57 5.16 -2.06
C ALA A 81 -3.31 5.33 -1.18
N TYR A 82 -3.08 4.42 -0.22
CA TYR A 82 -1.90 4.45 0.63
C TYR A 82 -0.60 4.26 -0.15
N VAL A 83 -0.55 3.29 -1.08
CA VAL A 83 0.65 3.09 -1.90
C VAL A 83 0.89 4.24 -2.88
N ALA A 84 -0.16 4.90 -3.37
CA ALA A 84 -0.03 6.10 -4.19
C ALA A 84 0.56 7.27 -3.39
N LEU A 85 0.12 7.45 -2.14
CA LEU A 85 0.69 8.43 -1.22
C LEU A 85 2.14 8.08 -0.82
N HIS A 86 2.45 6.79 -0.63
CA HIS A 86 3.81 6.31 -0.38
C HIS A 86 4.74 6.65 -1.55
N LEU A 87 4.32 6.39 -2.77
CA LEU A 87 5.08 6.75 -3.97
C LEU A 87 5.22 8.27 -4.12
N ALA A 88 4.16 9.04 -3.85
CA ALA A 88 4.22 10.50 -3.87
C ALA A 88 5.21 11.03 -2.82
N ALA A 89 5.19 10.49 -1.59
CA ALA A 89 6.16 10.85 -0.55
C ALA A 89 7.60 10.54 -0.98
N TYR A 90 7.85 9.40 -1.61
CA TYR A 90 9.16 9.08 -2.19
C TYR A 90 9.59 10.11 -3.24
N CYS A 91 8.72 10.44 -4.18
CA CYS A 91 9.04 11.39 -5.26
C CYS A 91 9.32 12.80 -4.73
N VAL A 92 8.58 13.24 -3.71
CA VAL A 92 8.71 14.60 -3.15
C VAL A 92 9.88 14.71 -2.19
N PHE A 93 9.98 13.80 -1.22
CA PHE A 93 10.91 13.95 -0.09
C PHE A 93 12.26 13.26 -0.32
N ILE A 94 12.29 12.14 -1.05
CA ILE A 94 13.53 11.39 -1.26
C ILE A 94 14.16 11.77 -2.60
N LEU A 95 13.35 11.79 -3.68
CA LEU A 95 13.84 12.13 -5.03
C LEU A 95 13.95 13.66 -5.24
N GLY A 96 13.26 14.49 -4.41
CA GLY A 96 13.22 15.94 -4.55
C GLY A 96 12.64 16.41 -5.89
N LEU A 97 11.80 15.60 -6.54
CA LEU A 97 11.23 15.81 -7.88
C LEU A 97 12.27 15.90 -9.00
N ASP A 98 13.52 15.49 -8.73
CA ASP A 98 14.59 15.42 -9.75
C ASP A 98 14.51 14.10 -10.52
N TRP A 99 13.77 14.14 -11.62
CA TRP A 99 13.56 12.97 -12.49
C TRP A 99 14.84 12.48 -13.18
N SER A 100 15.89 13.31 -13.25
CA SER A 100 17.19 12.91 -13.79
C SER A 100 17.87 11.86 -12.91
N GLN A 101 17.65 11.93 -11.60
CA GLN A 101 18.19 11.00 -10.60
C GLN A 101 17.43 9.67 -10.57
N PHE A 102 16.18 9.63 -11.05
CA PHE A 102 15.34 8.44 -10.96
C PHE A 102 15.99 7.20 -11.60
N GLY A 103 16.57 7.34 -12.79
CA GLY A 103 17.28 6.24 -13.47
C GLY A 103 18.53 5.76 -12.72
N VAL A 104 19.21 6.65 -12.01
CA VAL A 104 20.36 6.32 -11.17
C VAL A 104 19.92 5.57 -9.93
N GLU A 105 18.86 6.04 -9.27
CA GLU A 105 18.28 5.41 -8.08
C GLU A 105 17.78 3.99 -8.38
N LEU A 106 17.11 3.77 -9.51
CA LEU A 106 16.66 2.43 -9.92
C LEU A 106 17.83 1.43 -10.07
N ARG A 107 19.00 1.89 -10.57
CA ARG A 107 20.17 1.02 -10.72
C ARG A 107 20.86 0.74 -9.40
N LYS A 108 20.94 1.73 -8.51
CA LYS A 108 21.58 1.61 -7.20
C LYS A 108 20.73 0.84 -6.19
N ARG A 109 19.39 0.92 -6.32
CA ARG A 109 18.44 0.42 -5.34
C ARG A 109 17.40 -0.49 -6.00
N PRO A 110 17.74 -1.75 -6.31
CA PRO A 110 16.84 -2.67 -7.04
C PRO A 110 15.53 -2.95 -6.31
N TYR A 111 15.46 -2.78 -4.99
CA TYR A 111 14.22 -2.89 -4.24
C TYR A 111 13.15 -1.87 -4.66
N ILE A 112 13.55 -0.72 -5.25
CA ILE A 112 12.62 0.26 -5.81
C ILE A 112 11.87 -0.33 -7.01
N ILE A 113 12.54 -1.14 -7.84
CA ILE A 113 11.91 -1.84 -8.98
C ILE A 113 10.83 -2.80 -8.47
N VAL A 114 11.14 -3.55 -7.40
CA VAL A 114 10.18 -4.49 -6.79
C VAL A 114 8.95 -3.72 -6.26
N GLY A 115 9.16 -2.59 -5.58
CA GLY A 115 8.08 -1.71 -5.13
C GLY A 115 7.25 -1.15 -6.28
N ALA A 116 7.90 -0.71 -7.37
CA ALA A 116 7.22 -0.19 -8.56
C ALA A 116 6.35 -1.26 -9.25
N LEU A 117 6.82 -2.51 -9.34
CA LEU A 117 6.02 -3.62 -9.85
C LEU A 117 4.80 -3.90 -8.97
N GLY A 118 4.97 -3.87 -7.64
CA GLY A 118 3.86 -3.97 -6.69
C GLY A 118 2.83 -2.85 -6.87
N PHE A 119 3.29 -1.60 -7.02
CA PHE A 119 2.44 -0.45 -7.30
C PHE A 119 1.65 -0.60 -8.61
N LEU A 120 2.32 -0.96 -9.71
CA LEU A 120 1.66 -1.19 -10.99
C LEU A 120 0.61 -2.30 -10.90
N GLY A 121 0.91 -3.37 -10.18
CA GLY A 121 -0.05 -4.43 -9.90
C GLY A 121 -1.29 -3.92 -9.18
N LEU A 122 -1.11 -3.14 -8.09
CA LEU A 122 -2.22 -2.53 -7.34
C LEU A 122 -3.01 -1.53 -8.19
N LEU A 123 -2.34 -0.76 -9.05
CA LEU A 123 -3.00 0.16 -10.00
C LEU A 123 -3.94 -0.60 -10.93
N VAL A 124 -3.47 -1.69 -11.53
CA VAL A 124 -4.30 -2.54 -12.41
C VAL A 124 -5.50 -3.10 -11.66
N LEU A 125 -5.31 -3.58 -10.43
CA LEU A 125 -6.41 -4.08 -9.61
C LEU A 125 -7.40 -2.97 -9.23
N ALA A 126 -6.93 -1.77 -8.89
CA ALA A 126 -7.76 -0.63 -8.54
C ALA A 126 -8.61 -0.16 -9.73
N VAL A 127 -8.00 0.04 -10.89
CA VAL A 127 -8.69 0.47 -12.13
C VAL A 127 -9.74 -0.56 -12.57
N THR A 128 -9.45 -1.85 -12.40
CA THR A 128 -10.38 -2.93 -12.76
C THR A 128 -11.38 -3.28 -11.66
N SER A 129 -11.34 -2.60 -10.50
CA SER A 129 -12.25 -2.80 -9.36
C SER A 129 -13.61 -2.11 -9.54
N ASN A 130 -14.19 -2.09 -10.74
CA ASN A 130 -15.49 -1.49 -11.01
C ASN A 130 -16.42 -2.50 -11.71
N ARG A 131 -17.74 -2.21 -11.71
CA ARG A 131 -18.75 -3.09 -12.30
C ARG A 131 -18.58 -3.25 -13.81
N TYR A 132 -18.12 -2.21 -14.50
CA TYR A 132 -17.89 -2.26 -15.94
C TYR A 132 -16.78 -3.26 -16.28
N SER A 133 -15.63 -3.15 -15.62
CA SER A 133 -14.52 -4.09 -15.81
C SER A 133 -14.88 -5.54 -15.45
N GLN A 134 -15.66 -5.73 -14.37
CA GLN A 134 -16.15 -7.07 -13.98
C GLN A 134 -17.02 -7.70 -15.08
N ARG A 135 -17.93 -6.91 -15.67
CA ARG A 135 -18.78 -7.39 -16.76
C ARG A 135 -17.99 -7.67 -18.02
N ARG A 136 -17.06 -6.77 -18.39
CA ARG A 136 -16.25 -6.88 -19.61
C ARG A 136 -15.25 -8.04 -19.55
N LEU A 137 -14.61 -8.25 -18.42
CA LEU A 137 -13.59 -9.30 -18.22
C LEU A 137 -14.19 -10.66 -17.85
N GLY A 138 -15.41 -10.69 -17.31
CA GLY A 138 -16.10 -11.93 -16.94
C GLY A 138 -15.26 -12.83 -16.02
N SER A 139 -15.02 -14.08 -16.42
CA SER A 139 -14.23 -15.05 -15.65
C SER A 139 -12.74 -14.63 -15.51
N ARG A 140 -12.21 -13.88 -16.48
CA ARG A 140 -10.82 -13.38 -16.46
C ARG A 140 -10.59 -12.37 -15.34
N TRP A 141 -11.64 -11.64 -14.91
CA TRP A 141 -11.56 -10.71 -13.80
C TRP A 141 -11.08 -11.39 -12.51
N LYS A 142 -11.62 -12.57 -12.21
CA LYS A 142 -11.20 -13.34 -11.03
C LYS A 142 -9.74 -13.79 -11.13
N LYS A 143 -9.28 -14.20 -12.31
CA LYS A 143 -7.87 -14.58 -12.55
C LYS A 143 -6.94 -13.38 -12.36
N LEU A 144 -7.30 -12.22 -12.91
CA LEU A 144 -6.55 -10.98 -12.75
C LEU A 144 -6.43 -10.59 -11.27
N HIS A 145 -7.52 -10.63 -10.51
CA HIS A 145 -7.52 -10.25 -9.10
C HIS A 145 -6.77 -11.23 -8.17
N ARG A 146 -6.40 -12.43 -8.67
CA ARG A 146 -5.47 -13.33 -7.95
C ARG A 146 -4.03 -12.81 -7.93
N LEU A 147 -3.67 -11.87 -8.81
CA LEU A 147 -2.37 -11.18 -8.75
C LEU A 147 -2.13 -10.49 -7.40
N VAL A 148 -3.18 -10.24 -6.62
CA VAL A 148 -3.06 -9.71 -5.26
C VAL A 148 -2.09 -10.50 -4.38
N TYR A 149 -1.99 -11.82 -4.55
CA TYR A 149 -1.05 -12.65 -3.79
C TYR A 149 0.41 -12.44 -4.24
N VAL A 150 0.62 -12.26 -5.55
CA VAL A 150 1.95 -11.91 -6.09
C VAL A 150 2.35 -10.52 -5.61
N ILE A 151 1.42 -9.58 -5.63
CA ILE A 151 1.63 -8.20 -5.16
C ILE A 151 1.98 -8.19 -3.67
N LEU A 152 1.32 -9.01 -2.85
CA LEU A 152 1.67 -9.18 -1.44
C LEU A 152 3.11 -9.70 -1.29
N GLY A 153 3.50 -10.70 -2.07
CA GLY A 153 4.87 -11.23 -2.08
C GLY A 153 5.91 -10.16 -2.46
N LEU A 154 5.61 -9.35 -3.49
CA LEU A 154 6.46 -8.23 -3.90
C LEU A 154 6.56 -7.16 -2.80
N GLY A 155 5.46 -6.81 -2.15
CA GLY A 155 5.44 -5.84 -1.05
C GLY A 155 6.24 -6.31 0.17
N LEU A 156 6.11 -7.58 0.53
CA LEU A 156 6.91 -8.18 1.60
C LEU A 156 8.39 -8.23 1.25
N LEU A 157 8.74 -8.63 0.03
CA LEU A 157 10.11 -8.65 -0.45
C LEU A 157 10.73 -7.25 -0.45
N HIS A 158 10.00 -6.25 -0.93
CA HIS A 158 10.42 -4.85 -0.92
C HIS A 158 10.71 -4.36 0.51
N MET A 159 9.80 -4.62 1.45
CA MET A 159 9.97 -4.23 2.85
C MET A 159 11.14 -4.95 3.52
N LEU A 160 11.23 -6.28 3.35
CA LEU A 160 12.31 -7.09 3.94
C LEU A 160 13.68 -6.67 3.40
N TRP A 161 13.78 -6.38 2.12
CA TRP A 161 15.04 -5.93 1.52
C TRP A 161 15.52 -4.61 2.13
N ILE A 162 14.61 -3.66 2.32
CA ILE A 162 14.91 -2.40 3.00
C ILE A 162 15.34 -2.65 4.44
N CYS A 163 14.61 -3.47 5.20
CA CYS A 163 14.96 -3.81 6.59
C CYS A 163 16.36 -4.45 6.70
N LEU A 164 16.72 -5.35 5.78
CA LEU A 164 18.03 -5.99 5.77
C LEU A 164 19.17 -5.01 5.47
N LEU A 165 18.96 -4.05 4.56
CA LEU A 165 19.95 -2.99 4.29
C LEU A 165 20.21 -2.12 5.52
N TYR A 166 19.16 -1.68 6.21
CA TYR A 166 19.31 -0.87 7.42
C TYR A 166 20.00 -1.61 8.58
N THR A 167 19.77 -2.92 8.71
CA THR A 167 20.47 -3.73 9.75
C THR A 167 21.94 -3.92 9.42
N SER A 168 22.29 -4.05 8.14
CA SER A 168 23.67 -4.16 7.68
C SER A 168 24.46 -2.87 7.94
N ASP A 169 23.90 -1.72 7.55
CA ASP A 169 24.55 -0.41 7.75
C ASP A 169 24.77 -0.10 9.23
N ALA A 170 23.79 -0.43 10.10
CA ALA A 170 23.91 -0.25 11.54
C ALA A 170 24.95 -1.21 12.20
N ALA A 171 25.26 -2.34 11.58
CA ALA A 171 26.31 -3.26 12.05
C ALA A 171 27.69 -2.74 11.67
N ASP A 172 27.84 -2.17 10.46
CA ASP A 172 29.12 -1.62 9.98
C ASP A 172 29.54 -0.35 10.76
N GLU A 173 28.59 0.48 11.19
CA GLU A 173 28.87 1.66 12.02
C GLU A 173 29.34 1.31 13.45
N ARG A 174 29.21 0.08 13.91
CA ARG A 174 29.62 -0.38 15.26
C ARG A 174 30.95 -1.13 15.27
N SER A 175 31.51 -1.41 14.12
CA SER A 175 32.80 -2.11 13.95
C SER A 175 33.93 -1.12 13.70
#